data_46e7981692a22e0a2bb399417fcd7903
#
_entry.id   46e7981692a22e0a2bb399417fcd7903
#
_cell.length_a   1.000
_cell.length_b   1.000
_cell.length_c   1.000
_cell.angle_alpha   90.00
_cell.angle_beta   90.00
_cell.angle_gamma   90.00
#
_symmetry.space_group_name_H-M   'P 1'
#
loop_
_entity.id
_entity.type
_entity.pdbx_description
1 polymer ?
#
loop_
_entity_poly.entity_id
_entity_poly.type
_entity_poly.pdbx_seq_one_letter_code
_entity_poly.pdbx_strand_id
1 'polypeptide(L)'
;MASVHAEVYRVVDADGKITFTDNPPENTHDLIEKVPETDPQQNITPTPESLIENQPEWLKEAQEKRAQATKNNNRDKQIQNQQDKQDWQRSLKAAKADVKEAKLMLEIGSEPTEGDFVGNAGGGARPSSNYLKRLTSLEKNLADAKRHLLKVQRSKPK
;
A
#
# COMPACT_ATOMS: atom_id res chain seq x y z
N MET A 1 -8.07 -4.90 -38.60
CA MET A 1 -8.95 -4.93 -37.45
C MET A 1 -10.28 -4.37 -37.89
N ALA A 2 -11.37 -5.14 -37.80
CA ALA A 2 -12.71 -4.68 -38.16
C ALA A 2 -13.26 -3.82 -37.01
N SER A 3 -13.54 -2.56 -37.28
CA SER A 3 -14.25 -1.68 -36.33
C SER A 3 -15.68 -2.14 -36.26
N VAL A 4 -16.11 -2.66 -35.11
CA VAL A 4 -17.51 -2.95 -34.85
C VAL A 4 -18.16 -1.61 -34.51
N HIS A 5 -18.91 -1.05 -35.47
CA HIS A 5 -19.75 0.11 -35.23
C HIS A 5 -21.09 -0.38 -34.71
N ALA A 6 -21.46 -0.01 -33.52
CA ALA A 6 -22.79 -0.26 -32.98
C ALA A 6 -23.75 0.81 -33.54
N GLU A 7 -24.68 0.41 -34.37
CA GLU A 7 -25.73 1.31 -34.86
C GLU A 7 -26.85 1.44 -33.82
N VAL A 8 -27.21 2.66 -33.44
CA VAL A 8 -28.29 2.92 -32.48
C VAL A 8 -29.55 3.41 -33.23
N TYR A 9 -30.66 2.81 -32.94
CA TYR A 9 -31.97 3.16 -33.51
C TYR A 9 -32.87 3.75 -32.45
N ARG A 10 -33.58 4.80 -32.82
CA ARG A 10 -34.68 5.38 -32.02
C ARG A 10 -35.99 4.77 -32.49
N VAL A 11 -36.66 4.06 -31.63
CA VAL A 11 -37.96 3.42 -31.91
C VAL A 11 -39.02 4.19 -31.12
N VAL A 12 -40.08 4.63 -31.84
CA VAL A 12 -41.25 5.27 -31.22
C VAL A 12 -42.43 4.36 -31.39
N ASP A 13 -42.99 3.84 -30.32
CA ASP A 13 -44.17 2.97 -30.36
C ASP A 13 -45.48 3.75 -30.58
N ALA A 14 -46.58 3.05 -30.76
CA ALA A 14 -47.89 3.66 -31.02
C ALA A 14 -48.40 4.54 -29.86
N ASP A 15 -47.86 4.37 -28.66
CA ASP A 15 -48.20 5.15 -27.47
C ASP A 15 -47.28 6.37 -27.31
N GLY A 16 -46.37 6.61 -28.27
CA GLY A 16 -45.42 7.73 -28.26
C GLY A 16 -44.21 7.53 -27.33
N LYS A 17 -43.99 6.34 -26.81
CA LYS A 17 -42.82 6.02 -25.97
C LYS A 17 -41.59 5.85 -26.83
N ILE A 18 -40.53 6.54 -26.49
CA ILE A 18 -39.24 6.50 -27.19
C ILE A 18 -38.34 5.48 -26.50
N THR A 19 -37.80 4.54 -27.29
CA THR A 19 -36.81 3.56 -26.85
C THR A 19 -35.59 3.61 -27.80
N PHE A 20 -34.41 3.53 -27.24
CA PHE A 20 -33.18 3.42 -28.04
C PHE A 20 -32.66 1.98 -27.96
N THR A 21 -32.36 1.39 -29.11
CA THR A 21 -31.90 -0.01 -29.20
C THR A 21 -30.88 -0.14 -30.34
N ASP A 22 -29.99 -1.10 -30.23
CA ASP A 22 -29.03 -1.52 -31.24
C ASP A 22 -29.64 -2.61 -32.19
N ASN A 23 -30.79 -3.19 -31.82
CA ASN A 23 -31.45 -4.21 -32.60
C ASN A 23 -32.93 -3.90 -32.71
N PRO A 24 -33.37 -3.12 -33.73
CA PRO A 24 -34.78 -2.76 -33.90
C PRO A 24 -35.60 -3.96 -34.31
N PRO A 25 -36.84 -4.13 -33.81
CA PRO A 25 -37.72 -5.21 -34.19
C PRO A 25 -38.17 -5.11 -35.67
N GLU A 26 -38.05 -6.21 -36.43
CA GLU A 26 -38.30 -6.23 -37.89
C GLU A 26 -39.77 -6.09 -38.30
N ASN A 27 -40.75 -6.20 -37.39
CA ASN A 27 -42.17 -6.32 -37.69
C ASN A 27 -43.10 -5.45 -36.84
N THR A 28 -42.71 -4.20 -36.53
CA THR A 28 -43.56 -3.27 -35.79
C THR A 28 -44.00 -2.11 -36.67
N HIS A 29 -45.24 -1.59 -36.41
CA HIS A 29 -45.71 -0.33 -36.99
C HIS A 29 -45.05 0.90 -36.35
N ASP A 30 -43.97 0.71 -35.63
CA ASP A 30 -43.27 1.75 -34.91
C ASP A 30 -42.39 2.57 -35.86
N LEU A 31 -42.27 3.86 -35.59
CA LEU A 31 -41.37 4.72 -36.31
C LEU A 31 -39.94 4.41 -35.86
N ILE A 32 -39.19 3.79 -36.77
CA ILE A 32 -37.76 3.46 -36.54
C ILE A 32 -36.92 4.49 -37.28
N GLU A 33 -36.14 5.25 -36.53
CA GLU A 33 -35.22 6.25 -37.03
C GLU A 33 -33.80 5.90 -36.61
N LYS A 34 -32.90 5.76 -37.57
CA LYS A 34 -31.48 5.58 -37.27
C LYS A 34 -30.90 6.89 -36.66
N VAL A 35 -30.35 6.81 -35.47
CA VAL A 35 -29.70 7.94 -34.84
C VAL A 35 -28.36 8.19 -35.57
N PRO A 36 -28.17 9.39 -36.19
CA PRO A 36 -26.90 9.68 -36.83
C PRO A 36 -25.76 9.60 -35.81
N GLU A 37 -24.68 8.93 -36.18
CA GLU A 37 -23.45 8.94 -35.39
C GLU A 37 -22.98 10.37 -35.21
N THR A 38 -23.08 10.91 -34.04
CA THR A 38 -22.48 12.20 -33.70
C THR A 38 -20.98 11.98 -33.52
N ASP A 39 -20.21 12.70 -34.34
CA ASP A 39 -18.75 12.73 -34.21
C ASP A 39 -18.39 13.01 -32.73
N PRO A 40 -17.65 12.12 -32.05
CA PRO A 40 -17.24 12.34 -30.66
C PRO A 40 -16.53 13.69 -30.43
N GLN A 41 -15.97 14.26 -31.49
CA GLN A 41 -15.32 15.58 -31.42
C GLN A 41 -16.32 16.75 -31.43
N GLN A 42 -17.58 16.56 -31.86
CA GLN A 42 -18.60 17.63 -31.84
C GLN A 42 -19.17 17.89 -30.44
N ASN A 43 -19.01 16.96 -29.52
CA ASN A 43 -19.44 17.14 -28.12
C ASN A 43 -18.40 17.82 -27.23
N ILE A 44 -17.19 18.08 -27.76
CA ILE A 44 -16.16 18.85 -27.09
C ILE A 44 -16.30 20.30 -27.55
N THR A 45 -17.31 21.01 -27.07
CA THR A 45 -17.32 22.46 -27.20
C THR A 45 -16.20 22.99 -26.31
N PRO A 46 -15.10 23.54 -26.86
CA PRO A 46 -14.09 24.17 -26.03
C PRO A 46 -14.78 25.26 -25.22
N THR A 47 -14.65 25.19 -23.89
CA THR A 47 -15.20 26.22 -23.00
C THR A 47 -14.64 27.58 -23.48
N PRO A 48 -15.48 28.50 -23.95
CA PRO A 48 -15.00 29.81 -24.39
C PRO A 48 -14.14 30.44 -23.29
N GLU A 49 -13.02 31.04 -23.67
CA GLU A 49 -12.11 31.72 -22.72
C GLU A 49 -12.85 32.74 -21.85
N SER A 50 -13.89 33.37 -22.41
CA SER A 50 -14.80 34.29 -21.67
C SER A 50 -15.58 33.63 -20.52
N LEU A 51 -15.83 32.34 -20.57
CA LEU A 51 -16.47 31.60 -19.46
C LEU A 51 -15.47 31.26 -18.35
N ILE A 52 -14.18 31.23 -18.68
CA ILE A 52 -13.11 31.02 -17.69
C ILE A 52 -12.87 32.31 -16.90
N GLU A 53 -12.90 33.46 -17.57
CA GLU A 53 -12.74 34.76 -16.94
C GLU A 53 -13.93 35.16 -16.02
N ASN A 54 -15.15 34.77 -16.40
CA ASN A 54 -16.38 35.10 -15.69
C ASN A 54 -16.88 33.97 -14.77
N GLN A 55 -15.97 33.14 -14.21
CA GLN A 55 -16.40 32.13 -13.24
C GLN A 55 -17.02 32.78 -12.00
N PRO A 56 -18.18 32.26 -11.51
CA PRO A 56 -18.79 32.75 -10.28
C PRO A 56 -17.79 32.65 -9.12
N GLU A 57 -17.83 33.68 -8.24
CA GLU A 57 -16.89 33.79 -7.13
C GLU A 57 -16.89 32.55 -6.22
N TRP A 58 -18.07 31.96 -5.98
CA TRP A 58 -18.17 30.70 -5.21
C TRP A 58 -17.42 29.52 -5.84
N LEU A 59 -17.29 29.48 -7.17
CA LEU A 59 -16.58 28.42 -7.88
C LEU A 59 -15.06 28.59 -7.75
N LYS A 60 -14.58 29.84 -7.83
CA LYS A 60 -13.17 30.17 -7.57
C LYS A 60 -12.77 29.81 -6.15
N GLU A 61 -13.60 30.22 -5.18
CA GLU A 61 -13.39 29.89 -3.77
C GLU A 61 -13.39 28.37 -3.51
N ALA A 62 -14.30 27.62 -4.15
CA ALA A 62 -14.35 26.17 -4.04
C ALA A 62 -13.11 25.49 -4.64
N GLN A 63 -12.60 26.00 -5.76
CA GLN A 63 -11.37 25.50 -6.39
C GLN A 63 -10.15 25.80 -5.52
N GLU A 64 -10.04 26.99 -4.97
CA GLU A 64 -8.96 27.38 -4.05
C GLU A 64 -8.95 26.50 -2.80
N LYS A 65 -10.11 26.31 -2.16
CA LYS A 65 -10.25 25.42 -1.00
C LYS A 65 -9.82 23.98 -1.32
N ARG A 66 -10.20 23.45 -2.50
CA ARG A 66 -9.77 22.12 -2.94
C ARG A 66 -8.27 22.07 -3.20
N ALA A 67 -7.72 23.07 -3.86
CA ALA A 67 -6.28 23.15 -4.11
C ALA A 67 -5.48 23.22 -2.81
N GLN A 68 -5.96 24.00 -1.84
CA GLN A 68 -5.35 24.13 -0.53
C GLN A 68 -5.45 22.85 0.29
N ALA A 69 -6.60 22.17 0.29
CA ALA A 69 -6.79 20.87 0.91
C ALA A 69 -5.85 19.80 0.32
N THR A 70 -5.68 19.80 -1.01
CA THR A 70 -4.75 18.89 -1.70
C THR A 70 -3.30 19.18 -1.31
N LYS A 71 -2.89 20.45 -1.25
CA LYS A 71 -1.54 20.85 -0.81
C LYS A 71 -1.27 20.42 0.63
N ASN A 72 -2.24 20.65 1.53
CA ASN A 72 -2.11 20.24 2.94
C ASN A 72 -1.99 18.72 3.07
N ASN A 73 -2.86 17.96 2.40
CA ASN A 73 -2.82 16.50 2.40
C ASN A 73 -1.48 15.95 1.88
N ASN A 74 -0.94 16.55 0.81
CA ASN A 74 0.36 16.16 0.29
C ASN A 74 1.50 16.48 1.25
N ARG A 75 1.44 17.62 1.93
CA ARG A 75 2.40 18.01 2.96
C ARG A 75 2.35 17.06 4.15
N ASP A 76 1.16 16.75 4.64
CA ASP A 76 0.98 15.83 5.77
C ASP A 76 1.50 14.42 5.44
N LYS A 77 1.23 13.93 4.22
CA LYS A 77 1.80 12.66 3.72
C LYS A 77 3.34 12.69 3.67
N GLN A 78 3.93 13.81 3.26
CA GLN A 78 5.38 13.94 3.23
C GLN A 78 5.98 13.93 4.64
N ILE A 79 5.36 14.64 5.59
CA ILE A 79 5.78 14.65 6.99
C ILE A 79 5.68 13.26 7.58
N GLN A 80 4.56 12.57 7.39
CA GLN A 80 4.35 11.20 7.87
C GLN A 80 5.40 10.24 7.30
N ASN A 81 5.66 10.29 5.99
CA ASN A 81 6.67 9.46 5.35
C ASN A 81 8.08 9.73 5.90
N GLN A 82 8.40 10.97 6.25
CA GLN A 82 9.68 11.31 6.86
C GLN A 82 9.78 10.76 8.28
N GLN A 83 8.72 10.87 9.08
CA GLN A 83 8.64 10.32 10.43
C GLN A 83 8.78 8.79 10.41
N ASP A 84 8.02 8.11 9.55
CA ASP A 84 8.09 6.65 9.40
C ASP A 84 9.51 6.18 9.03
N LYS A 85 10.19 6.91 8.14
CA LYS A 85 11.58 6.60 7.78
C LYS A 85 12.55 6.80 8.95
N GLN A 86 12.37 7.86 9.74
CA GLN A 86 13.21 8.11 10.91
C GLN A 86 12.98 7.06 11.99
N ASP A 87 11.73 6.68 12.25
CA ASP A 87 11.36 5.66 13.23
C ASP A 87 11.89 4.29 12.81
N TRP A 88 11.77 3.95 11.54
CA TRP A 88 12.38 2.74 11.00
C TRP A 88 13.90 2.72 11.17
N GLN A 89 14.59 3.83 10.88
CA GLN A 89 16.04 3.92 11.07
C GLN A 89 16.43 3.74 12.53
N ARG A 90 15.70 4.34 13.47
CA ARG A 90 15.91 4.16 14.91
C ARG A 90 15.72 2.71 15.33
N SER A 91 14.63 2.08 14.88
CA SER A 91 14.32 0.67 15.14
C SER A 91 15.39 -0.26 14.56
N LEU A 92 15.88 0.04 13.35
CA LEU A 92 16.93 -0.74 12.70
C LEU A 92 18.27 -0.63 13.46
N LYS A 93 18.60 0.57 13.95
CA LYS A 93 19.80 0.80 14.76
C LYS A 93 19.72 0.05 16.09
N ALA A 94 18.57 0.10 16.77
CA ALA A 94 18.32 -0.62 18.01
C ALA A 94 18.43 -2.13 17.79
N ALA A 95 17.73 -2.69 16.80
CA ALA A 95 17.77 -4.13 16.51
C ALA A 95 19.19 -4.63 16.15
N LYS A 96 20.01 -3.80 15.48
CA LYS A 96 21.42 -4.13 15.24
C LYS A 96 22.26 -4.13 16.53
N ALA A 97 21.97 -3.21 17.46
CA ALA A 97 22.62 -3.16 18.77
C ALA A 97 22.26 -4.39 19.59
N ASP A 98 20.97 -4.78 19.62
CA ASP A 98 20.49 -5.98 20.33
C ASP A 98 21.20 -7.26 19.85
N VAL A 99 21.38 -7.41 18.52
CA VAL A 99 22.14 -8.56 17.97
C VAL A 99 23.61 -8.51 18.40
N LYS A 100 24.22 -7.33 18.43
CA LYS A 100 25.62 -7.18 18.87
C LYS A 100 25.76 -7.53 20.34
N GLU A 101 24.85 -7.05 21.18
CA GLU A 101 24.80 -7.33 22.61
C GLU A 101 24.57 -8.83 22.87
N ALA A 102 23.58 -9.42 22.23
CA ALA A 102 23.31 -10.86 22.39
C ALA A 102 24.47 -11.74 21.93
N LYS A 103 25.24 -11.34 20.90
CA LYS A 103 26.49 -12.02 20.51
C LYS A 103 27.54 -11.93 21.60
N LEU A 104 27.77 -10.73 22.14
CA LEU A 104 28.75 -10.51 23.21
C LEU A 104 28.36 -11.31 24.47
N MET A 105 27.08 -11.32 24.84
CA MET A 105 26.59 -12.09 25.97
C MET A 105 26.76 -13.61 25.76
N LEU A 106 26.56 -14.09 24.54
CA LEU A 106 26.83 -15.48 24.22
C LEU A 106 28.33 -15.80 24.32
N GLU A 107 29.19 -14.95 23.78
CA GLU A 107 30.65 -15.11 23.83
C GLU A 107 31.14 -15.18 25.28
N ILE A 108 30.80 -14.18 26.11
CA ILE A 108 31.17 -14.16 27.55
C ILE A 108 30.54 -15.32 28.31
N GLY A 109 29.24 -15.57 28.08
CA GLY A 109 28.51 -16.56 28.83
C GLY A 109 28.77 -18.01 28.38
N SER A 110 29.44 -18.21 27.25
CA SER A 110 29.91 -19.53 26.79
C SER A 110 31.24 -19.94 27.42
N GLU A 111 31.98 -18.98 28.01
CA GLU A 111 33.22 -19.32 28.73
C GLU A 111 32.88 -20.10 29.99
N PRO A 112 33.46 -21.31 30.16
CA PRO A 112 33.20 -22.13 31.33
C PRO A 112 33.82 -21.52 32.60
N THR A 113 33.09 -21.55 33.70
CA THR A 113 33.55 -21.15 35.04
C THR A 113 33.70 -22.39 35.95
N GLU A 114 34.33 -22.25 37.12
CA GLU A 114 34.63 -23.34 38.03
C GLU A 114 33.40 -24.17 38.41
N GLY A 115 32.19 -23.61 38.46
CA GLY A 115 30.94 -24.32 38.78
C GLY A 115 30.23 -24.96 37.60
N ASP A 116 30.76 -24.82 36.38
CA ASP A 116 30.09 -25.26 35.13
C ASP A 116 30.33 -26.74 34.80
N PHE A 117 31.20 -27.40 35.54
CA PHE A 117 31.46 -28.83 35.40
C PHE A 117 31.17 -29.62 36.68
N VAL A 118 30.65 -30.82 36.53
CA VAL A 118 30.37 -31.76 37.62
C VAL A 118 31.19 -33.04 37.41
N GLY A 119 31.88 -33.49 38.44
CA GLY A 119 32.66 -34.73 38.39
C GLY A 119 31.78 -35.95 38.11
N ASN A 120 32.30 -36.91 37.36
CA ASN A 120 31.64 -38.19 37.12
C ASN A 120 32.20 -39.26 38.08
N ALA A 121 31.34 -40.22 38.50
CA ALA A 121 31.72 -41.35 39.38
C ALA A 121 32.82 -42.24 38.79
N GLY A 122 33.06 -42.23 37.46
CA GLY A 122 34.09 -43.00 36.78
C GLY A 122 35.34 -42.16 36.40
N GLY A 123 35.49 -40.97 36.99
CA GLY A 123 36.52 -40.00 36.59
C GLY A 123 36.14 -39.15 35.41
N GLY A 124 36.69 -37.93 35.35
CA GLY A 124 36.38 -36.93 34.36
C GLY A 124 35.28 -35.94 34.81
N ALA A 125 35.00 -34.94 34.00
CA ALA A 125 34.03 -33.91 34.25
C ALA A 125 33.01 -33.75 33.11
N ARG A 126 31.77 -33.47 33.41
CA ARG A 126 30.70 -33.19 32.45
C ARG A 126 30.13 -31.79 32.67
N PRO A 127 29.60 -31.12 31.64
CA PRO A 127 28.91 -29.85 31.81
C PRO A 127 27.73 -29.97 32.78
N SER A 128 27.59 -29.01 33.68
CA SER A 128 26.46 -28.94 34.60
C SER A 128 25.17 -28.60 33.85
N SER A 129 24.02 -28.99 34.40
CA SER A 129 22.73 -28.63 33.80
C SER A 129 22.49 -27.11 33.81
N ASN A 130 23.09 -26.40 34.75
CA ASN A 130 23.00 -24.94 34.82
C ASN A 130 23.77 -24.27 33.65
N TYR A 131 24.96 -24.76 33.36
CA TYR A 131 25.74 -24.31 32.25
C TYR A 131 25.01 -24.52 30.92
N LEU A 132 24.48 -25.71 30.69
CA LEU A 132 23.72 -26.03 29.48
C LEU A 132 22.45 -25.16 29.36
N LYS A 133 21.72 -24.92 30.42
CA LYS A 133 20.57 -24.01 30.43
C LYS A 133 20.97 -22.58 30.13
N ARG A 134 22.11 -22.11 30.67
CA ARG A 134 22.66 -20.79 30.38
C ARG A 134 22.97 -20.64 28.89
N LEU A 135 23.69 -21.59 28.30
CA LEU A 135 24.01 -21.59 26.87
C LEU A 135 22.75 -21.58 26.00
N THR A 136 21.81 -22.48 26.28
CA THR A 136 20.54 -22.56 25.54
C THR A 136 19.77 -21.23 25.60
N SER A 137 19.76 -20.58 26.77
CA SER A 137 19.10 -19.27 26.94
C SER A 137 19.80 -18.18 26.11
N LEU A 138 21.12 -18.13 26.12
CA LEU A 138 21.90 -17.15 25.37
C LEU A 138 21.77 -17.34 23.86
N GLU A 139 21.82 -18.59 23.39
CA GLU A 139 21.58 -18.94 21.99
C GLU A 139 20.19 -18.55 21.54
N LYS A 140 19.18 -18.80 22.37
CA LYS A 140 17.80 -18.38 22.11
C LYS A 140 17.69 -16.85 22.01
N ASN A 141 18.29 -16.12 22.94
CA ASN A 141 18.29 -14.64 22.92
C ASN A 141 18.91 -14.11 21.63
N LEU A 142 20.04 -14.69 21.21
CA LEU A 142 20.66 -14.32 19.94
C LEU A 142 19.78 -14.63 18.73
N ALA A 143 19.11 -15.80 18.73
CA ALA A 143 18.18 -16.16 17.66
C ALA A 143 16.97 -15.21 17.61
N ASP A 144 16.45 -14.81 18.75
CA ASP A 144 15.34 -13.87 18.86
C ASP A 144 15.74 -12.46 18.38
N ALA A 145 16.91 -11.98 18.79
CA ALA A 145 17.46 -10.69 18.33
C ALA A 145 17.66 -10.69 16.81
N LYS A 146 18.18 -11.77 16.22
CA LYS A 146 18.33 -11.91 14.77
C LYS A 146 16.97 -11.92 14.06
N ARG A 147 15.97 -12.61 14.60
CA ARG A 147 14.60 -12.62 14.04
C ARG A 147 13.96 -11.22 14.10
N HIS A 148 14.15 -10.51 15.20
CA HIS A 148 13.70 -9.12 15.34
C HIS A 148 14.34 -8.22 14.29
N LEU A 149 15.65 -8.30 14.10
CA LEU A 149 16.36 -7.53 13.08
C LEU A 149 15.82 -7.81 11.67
N LEU A 150 15.58 -9.07 11.32
CA LEU A 150 15.00 -9.44 10.01
C LEU A 150 13.58 -8.86 9.84
N LYS A 151 12.76 -8.87 10.91
CA LYS A 151 11.42 -8.27 10.89
C LYS A 151 11.50 -6.76 10.61
N VAL A 152 12.37 -6.05 11.31
CA VAL A 152 12.56 -4.60 11.12
C VAL A 152 13.10 -4.28 9.71
N GLN A 153 14.01 -5.10 9.18
CA GLN A 153 14.52 -4.92 7.81
C GLN A 153 13.40 -5.05 6.76
N ARG A 154 12.47 -6.00 6.95
CA ARG A 154 11.33 -6.23 6.04
C ARG A 154 10.26 -5.13 6.13
N SER A 155 10.16 -4.43 7.26
CA SER A 155 9.20 -3.34 7.49
C SER A 155 9.68 -1.98 6.99
N LYS A 156 10.66 -1.94 6.08
CA LYS A 156 11.16 -0.67 5.52
C LYS A 156 10.03 0.12 4.86
N PRO A 157 9.79 1.38 5.28
CA PRO A 157 8.81 2.24 4.61
C PRO A 157 9.21 2.50 3.16
N LYS A 158 8.20 2.64 2.31
CA LYS A 158 8.37 2.96 0.88
C LYS A 158 8.77 4.41 0.66
#